data_691e55c00a24f2be74c547774844d393
#
_entry.id   691e55c00a24f2be74c547774844d393
#
_cell.length_a   1.000
_cell.length_b   1.000
_cell.length_c   1.000
_cell.angle_alpha   90.00
_cell.angle_beta   90.00
_cell.angle_gamma   90.00
#
_symmetry.space_group_name_H-M   'P 1'
#
loop_
_entity.id
_entity.type
_entity.pdbx_description
1 polymer ?
#
loop_
_entity_poly.entity_id
_entity_poly.type
_entity_poly.pdbx_seq_one_letter_code
_entity_poly.pdbx_strand_id
1 'polypeptide(L)'
;MIKNSSQLSENKIQNTIVENFDEIAPFYYKLLSEWTNSSYETFQDIDKYLIILYLINKDFDYYIQNGLVESYDTFFLYDKSLELDRINIIEISKNLIIPKESARRKILRLEEFGVLKKIGKKIYIDRSAFRLVQPKNTLQNLCALLSKIAEICEKNNLINQSKQFDEISNEIKNNFTYCWYFFLEFIFIFTNRWKKQVGDLEIFSVGMVIMWHSLVTKSYEANGWNFSKWKKNKIIVPETGVNTMSISEITHIPRPTVVRKLNYLLKNKYISVNKKKLFNVNMQDKTLIDTVKLQEKNVLSLSHLIFKIFGQINIK
;
A
#
# COMPACT_ATOMS: atom_id res chain seq x y z
N MET A 1 -23.94 8.21 35.08
CA MET A 1 -23.38 9.13 34.05
C MET A 1 -23.25 8.33 32.78
N ILE A 2 -24.11 8.59 31.80
CA ILE A 2 -23.99 8.03 30.45
C ILE A 2 -22.80 8.72 29.84
N LYS A 3 -21.65 8.01 29.73
CA LYS A 3 -20.52 8.50 28.91
C LYS A 3 -21.07 8.63 27.49
N ASN A 4 -21.22 9.85 27.00
CA ASN A 4 -21.41 10.09 25.58
C ASN A 4 -20.27 9.37 24.84
N SER A 5 -20.56 8.22 24.26
CA SER A 5 -19.64 7.56 23.35
C SER A 5 -19.44 8.51 22.20
N SER A 6 -18.32 9.21 22.20
CA SER A 6 -17.98 10.11 21.12
C SER A 6 -17.79 9.24 19.88
N GLN A 7 -18.77 9.24 19.00
CA GLN A 7 -18.79 8.42 17.79
C GLN A 7 -17.48 8.61 17.01
N LEU A 8 -16.79 7.50 16.74
CA LEU A 8 -15.55 7.50 15.98
C LEU A 8 -15.83 8.11 14.59
N SER A 9 -15.00 9.06 14.17
CA SER A 9 -15.10 9.72 12.88
C SER A 9 -13.78 9.65 12.12
N GLU A 10 -13.85 9.80 10.80
CA GLU A 10 -12.66 9.80 9.94
C GLU A 10 -11.65 10.87 10.38
N ASN A 11 -12.10 12.07 10.74
CA ASN A 11 -11.24 13.15 11.24
C ASN A 11 -10.54 12.79 12.57
N LYS A 12 -11.22 12.09 13.48
CA LYS A 12 -10.61 11.64 14.74
C LYS A 12 -9.52 10.60 14.47
N ILE A 13 -9.76 9.67 13.56
CA ILE A 13 -8.77 8.68 13.12
C ILE A 13 -7.58 9.39 12.47
N GLN A 14 -7.81 10.37 11.60
CA GLN A 14 -6.76 11.15 10.97
C GLN A 14 -5.89 11.87 12.01
N ASN A 15 -6.49 12.54 12.97
CA ASN A 15 -5.76 13.21 14.04
C ASN A 15 -4.93 12.22 14.86
N THR A 16 -5.52 11.07 15.21
CA THR A 16 -4.82 9.99 15.93
C THR A 16 -3.59 9.53 15.16
N ILE A 17 -3.70 9.31 13.84
CA ILE A 17 -2.56 8.91 13.01
C ILE A 17 -1.48 10.00 12.99
N VAL A 18 -1.86 11.27 12.84
CA VAL A 18 -0.91 12.39 12.77
C VAL A 18 -0.18 12.59 14.09
N GLU A 19 -0.90 12.53 15.21
CA GLU A 19 -0.36 12.75 16.55
C GLU A 19 0.56 11.61 17.03
N ASN A 20 0.27 10.37 16.59
CA ASN A 20 0.99 9.16 17.00
C ASN A 20 1.72 8.52 15.80
N PHE A 21 2.17 9.33 14.84
CA PHE A 21 2.76 8.81 13.62
C PHE A 21 4.04 8.00 13.85
N ASP A 22 4.80 8.31 14.88
CA ASP A 22 6.00 7.58 15.31
C ASP A 22 5.70 6.12 15.67
N GLU A 23 4.59 5.86 16.37
CA GLU A 23 4.16 4.50 16.72
C GLU A 23 3.52 3.76 15.53
N ILE A 24 2.86 4.49 14.61
CA ILE A 24 2.08 3.93 13.49
C ILE A 24 2.96 3.72 12.25
N ALA A 25 3.92 4.60 11.99
CA ALA A 25 4.73 4.59 10.78
C ALA A 25 5.45 3.26 10.51
N PRO A 26 6.01 2.53 11.49
CA PRO A 26 6.61 1.22 11.25
C PRO A 26 5.64 0.22 10.61
N PHE A 27 4.40 0.15 11.09
CA PHE A 27 3.37 -0.74 10.56
C PHE A 27 2.89 -0.31 9.17
N TYR A 28 2.68 0.99 9.00
CA TYR A 28 2.25 1.59 7.74
C TYR A 28 3.27 1.35 6.60
N TYR A 29 4.54 1.67 6.85
CA TYR A 29 5.57 1.49 5.85
C TYR A 29 5.91 0.02 5.62
N LYS A 30 5.82 -0.84 6.64
CA LYS A 30 5.96 -2.29 6.47
C LYS A 30 4.89 -2.82 5.52
N LEU A 31 3.62 -2.47 5.74
CA LEU A 31 2.50 -2.85 4.86
C LEU A 31 2.78 -2.45 3.40
N LEU A 32 3.15 -1.20 3.16
CA LEU A 32 3.35 -0.67 1.81
C LEU A 32 4.60 -1.23 1.13
N SER A 33 5.70 -1.38 1.86
CA SER A 33 6.94 -1.94 1.33
C SER A 33 6.75 -3.40 0.92
N GLU A 34 6.17 -4.22 1.79
CA GLU A 34 5.92 -5.63 1.49
C GLU A 34 4.91 -5.81 0.37
N TRP A 35 3.84 -5.00 0.34
CA TRP A 35 2.90 -5.01 -0.77
C TRP A 35 3.59 -4.69 -2.11
N THR A 36 4.42 -3.66 -2.14
CA THR A 36 5.13 -3.22 -3.35
C THR A 36 6.13 -4.29 -3.83
N ASN A 37 6.88 -4.88 -2.91
CA ASN A 37 7.88 -5.92 -3.22
C ASN A 37 7.21 -7.20 -3.75
N SER A 38 6.17 -7.69 -3.06
CA SER A 38 5.38 -8.85 -3.50
C SER A 38 4.71 -8.61 -4.86
N SER A 39 4.24 -7.39 -5.12
CA SER A 39 3.63 -7.02 -6.40
C SER A 39 4.64 -7.10 -7.56
N TYR A 40 5.88 -6.67 -7.32
CA TYR A 40 6.95 -6.79 -8.32
C TYR A 40 7.37 -8.24 -8.50
N GLU A 41 7.58 -8.98 -7.41
CA GLU A 41 8.01 -10.38 -7.44
C GLU A 41 7.05 -11.25 -8.26
N THR A 42 5.74 -11.03 -8.09
CA THR A 42 4.70 -11.85 -8.74
C THR A 42 4.79 -11.83 -10.27
N PHE A 43 4.95 -10.66 -10.89
CA PHE A 43 4.92 -10.52 -12.36
C PHE A 43 6.15 -9.81 -12.94
N GLN A 44 7.16 -9.52 -12.13
CA GLN A 44 8.32 -8.67 -12.47
C GLN A 44 7.89 -7.30 -13.05
N ASP A 45 6.70 -6.84 -12.62
CA ASP A 45 6.07 -5.61 -13.10
C ASP A 45 4.87 -5.25 -12.20
N ILE A 46 5.00 -4.20 -11.40
CA ILE A 46 3.96 -3.76 -10.46
C ILE A 46 2.67 -3.34 -11.19
N ASP A 47 2.77 -2.78 -12.38
CA ASP A 47 1.59 -2.38 -13.14
C ASP A 47 0.75 -3.57 -13.61
N LYS A 48 1.37 -4.71 -13.95
CA LYS A 48 0.62 -5.94 -14.27
C LYS A 48 -0.17 -6.43 -13.06
N TYR A 49 0.47 -6.39 -11.87
CA TYR A 49 -0.19 -6.74 -10.62
C TYR A 49 -1.39 -5.81 -10.35
N LEU A 50 -1.20 -4.49 -10.50
CA LEU A 50 -2.27 -3.51 -10.36
C LEU A 50 -3.42 -3.72 -11.34
N ILE A 51 -3.14 -4.10 -12.59
CA ILE A 51 -4.19 -4.39 -13.58
C ILE A 51 -5.07 -5.54 -13.10
N ILE A 52 -4.49 -6.63 -12.60
CA ILE A 52 -5.26 -7.77 -12.08
C ILE A 52 -6.08 -7.37 -10.86
N LEU A 53 -5.47 -6.65 -9.90
CA LEU A 53 -6.21 -6.17 -8.72
C LEU A 53 -7.34 -5.22 -9.09
N TYR A 54 -7.14 -4.36 -10.10
CA TYR A 54 -8.18 -3.46 -10.59
C TYR A 54 -9.36 -4.23 -11.18
N LEU A 55 -9.10 -5.29 -11.95
CA LEU A 55 -10.14 -6.14 -12.51
C LEU A 55 -10.90 -6.90 -11.42
N ILE A 56 -10.20 -7.40 -10.39
CA ILE A 56 -10.82 -8.03 -9.21
C ILE A 56 -11.66 -7.01 -8.43
N ASN A 57 -11.17 -5.78 -8.26
CA ASN A 57 -11.89 -4.75 -7.51
C ASN A 57 -13.20 -4.33 -8.18
N LYS A 58 -13.29 -4.43 -9.50
CA LYS A 58 -14.55 -4.23 -10.22
C LYS A 58 -15.61 -5.27 -9.87
N ASP A 59 -15.20 -6.51 -9.62
CA ASP A 59 -16.10 -7.55 -9.14
C ASP A 59 -16.53 -7.25 -7.68
N PHE A 60 -15.60 -6.81 -6.83
CA PHE A 60 -15.93 -6.37 -5.47
C PHE A 60 -16.90 -5.19 -5.44
N ASP A 61 -16.84 -4.27 -6.41
CA ASP A 61 -17.79 -3.17 -6.54
C ASP A 61 -19.23 -3.69 -6.68
N TYR A 62 -19.44 -4.78 -7.42
CA TYR A 62 -20.74 -5.45 -7.49
C TYR A 62 -21.22 -5.94 -6.11
N TYR A 63 -20.33 -6.53 -5.30
CA TYR A 63 -20.67 -6.95 -3.93
C TYR A 63 -21.08 -5.76 -3.06
N ILE A 64 -20.30 -4.66 -3.12
CA ILE A 64 -20.59 -3.44 -2.35
C ILE A 64 -21.95 -2.85 -2.74
N GLN A 65 -22.23 -2.72 -4.04
CA GLN A 65 -23.49 -2.12 -4.54
C GLN A 65 -24.73 -2.95 -4.18
N ASN A 66 -24.57 -4.27 -4.04
CA ASN A 66 -25.67 -5.17 -3.68
C ASN A 66 -25.71 -5.54 -2.18
N GLY A 67 -24.86 -4.91 -1.35
CA GLY A 67 -24.80 -5.22 0.09
C GLY A 67 -24.36 -6.64 0.41
N LEU A 68 -23.62 -7.29 -0.51
CA LEU A 68 -23.12 -8.65 -0.36
C LEU A 68 -21.73 -8.64 0.24
N VAL A 69 -21.41 -9.68 1.01
CA VAL A 69 -20.08 -9.89 1.60
C VAL A 69 -19.71 -11.35 1.48
N GLU A 70 -18.51 -11.63 0.97
CA GLU A 70 -17.92 -12.97 0.99
C GLU A 70 -16.70 -13.00 1.90
N SER A 71 -16.50 -14.18 2.54
CA SER A 71 -15.33 -14.44 3.35
C SER A 71 -14.10 -14.70 2.47
N TYR A 72 -12.91 -14.55 3.07
CA TYR A 72 -11.64 -14.88 2.45
C TYR A 72 -11.60 -16.32 1.92
N ASP A 73 -12.03 -17.28 2.77
CA ASP A 73 -12.01 -18.69 2.39
C ASP A 73 -13.00 -18.97 1.26
N THR A 74 -14.22 -18.44 1.32
CA THR A 74 -15.20 -18.57 0.25
C THR A 74 -14.65 -18.01 -1.06
N PHE A 75 -14.12 -16.79 -1.04
CA PHE A 75 -13.60 -16.13 -2.24
C PHE A 75 -12.43 -16.90 -2.88
N PHE A 76 -11.51 -17.48 -2.08
CA PHE A 76 -10.34 -18.18 -2.59
C PHE A 76 -10.51 -19.68 -2.77
N LEU A 77 -11.47 -20.32 -2.09
CA LEU A 77 -11.70 -21.79 -2.18
C LEU A 77 -12.51 -22.22 -3.40
N TYR A 78 -13.39 -21.37 -3.93
CA TYR A 78 -14.15 -21.73 -5.13
C TYR A 78 -13.22 -21.85 -6.34
N ASP A 79 -13.22 -23.03 -6.96
CA ASP A 79 -12.35 -23.36 -8.11
C ASP A 79 -12.90 -22.82 -9.45
N LYS A 80 -13.65 -21.71 -9.39
CA LYS A 80 -14.21 -21.05 -10.57
C LYS A 80 -13.38 -19.85 -10.96
N SER A 81 -13.09 -19.73 -12.25
CA SER A 81 -12.49 -18.53 -12.83
C SER A 81 -13.46 -17.35 -12.69
N LEU A 82 -12.93 -16.15 -12.39
CA LEU A 82 -13.73 -14.94 -12.30
C LEU A 82 -14.07 -14.45 -13.71
N GLU A 83 -15.35 -14.43 -14.05
CA GLU A 83 -15.83 -13.87 -15.33
C GLU A 83 -15.84 -12.35 -15.26
N LEU A 84 -15.27 -11.71 -16.27
CA LEU A 84 -15.26 -10.26 -16.43
C LEU A 84 -16.18 -9.87 -17.57
N ASP A 85 -17.00 -8.84 -17.39
CA ASP A 85 -17.85 -8.31 -18.46
C ASP A 85 -17.04 -7.92 -19.70
N ARG A 86 -16.02 -7.10 -19.49
CA ARG A 86 -15.06 -6.67 -20.52
C ARG A 86 -13.82 -6.02 -19.92
N ILE A 87 -12.71 -6.08 -20.64
CA ILE A 87 -11.52 -5.28 -20.35
C ILE A 87 -11.58 -3.98 -21.16
N ASN A 88 -11.69 -2.85 -20.45
CA ASN A 88 -11.63 -1.53 -21.06
C ASN A 88 -10.22 -0.92 -20.86
N ILE A 89 -9.38 -0.98 -21.90
CA ILE A 89 -8.00 -0.50 -21.86
C ILE A 89 -7.92 1.01 -21.58
N ILE A 90 -8.87 1.80 -22.07
CA ILE A 90 -8.91 3.25 -21.84
C ILE A 90 -9.19 3.53 -20.36
N GLU A 91 -10.12 2.81 -19.78
CA GLU A 91 -10.48 2.93 -18.37
C GLU A 91 -9.31 2.52 -17.46
N ILE A 92 -8.68 1.38 -17.72
CA ILE A 92 -7.48 0.90 -17.00
C ILE A 92 -6.35 1.94 -17.10
N SER A 93 -6.08 2.44 -18.32
CA SER A 93 -5.06 3.46 -18.57
C SER A 93 -5.30 4.71 -17.72
N LYS A 94 -6.54 5.19 -17.67
CA LYS A 94 -6.92 6.38 -16.92
C LYS A 94 -6.85 6.16 -15.42
N ASN A 95 -7.44 5.07 -14.93
CA ASN A 95 -7.58 4.82 -13.48
C ASN A 95 -6.28 4.38 -12.81
N LEU A 96 -5.37 3.71 -13.54
CA LEU A 96 -4.08 3.26 -13.01
C LEU A 96 -2.90 4.14 -13.46
N ILE A 97 -3.15 5.21 -14.23
CA ILE A 97 -2.10 6.09 -14.78
C ILE A 97 -1.02 5.26 -15.49
N ILE A 98 -1.47 4.41 -16.42
CA ILE A 98 -0.60 3.61 -17.28
C ILE A 98 -0.84 4.07 -18.72
N PRO A 99 0.20 4.43 -19.51
CA PRO A 99 0.00 4.79 -20.92
C PRO A 99 -0.77 3.70 -21.67
N LYS A 100 -1.76 4.09 -22.49
CA LYS A 100 -2.71 3.17 -23.15
C LYS A 100 -2.03 1.99 -23.84
N GLU A 101 -0.98 2.25 -24.63
CA GLU A 101 -0.24 1.17 -25.32
C GLU A 101 0.54 0.28 -24.35
N SER A 102 1.03 0.84 -23.25
CA SER A 102 1.64 0.05 -22.17
C SER A 102 0.61 -0.84 -21.48
N ALA A 103 -0.58 -0.31 -21.17
CA ALA A 103 -1.67 -1.11 -20.59
C ALA A 103 -2.08 -2.25 -21.54
N ARG A 104 -2.26 -1.96 -22.84
CA ARG A 104 -2.57 -2.99 -23.85
C ARG A 104 -1.52 -4.10 -23.88
N ARG A 105 -0.25 -3.74 -23.95
CA ARG A 105 0.86 -4.70 -23.98
C ARG A 105 0.96 -5.53 -22.69
N LYS A 106 0.71 -4.91 -21.53
CA LYS A 106 0.72 -5.62 -20.24
C LYS A 106 -0.44 -6.61 -20.13
N ILE A 107 -1.63 -6.26 -20.63
CA ILE A 107 -2.79 -7.16 -20.71
C ILE A 107 -2.50 -8.37 -21.61
N LEU A 108 -1.92 -8.15 -22.81
CA LEU A 108 -1.50 -9.25 -23.68
C LEU A 108 -0.49 -10.18 -23.01
N ARG A 109 0.46 -9.63 -22.25
CA ARG A 109 1.40 -10.44 -21.45
C ARG A 109 0.68 -11.26 -20.36
N LEU A 110 -0.33 -10.71 -19.70
CA LEU A 110 -1.14 -11.44 -18.72
C LEU A 110 -1.97 -12.57 -19.37
N GLU A 111 -2.42 -12.38 -20.62
CA GLU A 111 -3.04 -13.43 -21.42
C GLU A 111 -2.01 -14.53 -21.78
N GLU A 112 -0.81 -14.17 -22.22
CA GLU A 112 0.30 -15.10 -22.50
C GLU A 112 0.70 -15.93 -21.27
N PHE A 113 0.67 -15.32 -20.07
CA PHE A 113 0.92 -16.02 -18.81
C PHE A 113 -0.25 -16.90 -18.34
N GLY A 114 -1.39 -16.89 -19.05
CA GLY A 114 -2.59 -17.63 -18.68
C GLY A 114 -3.34 -17.09 -17.48
N VAL A 115 -2.94 -15.89 -16.97
CA VAL A 115 -3.63 -15.19 -15.88
C VAL A 115 -4.98 -14.66 -16.33
N LEU A 116 -5.03 -14.14 -17.56
CA LEU A 116 -6.25 -13.77 -18.26
C LEU A 116 -6.52 -14.79 -19.36
N LYS A 117 -7.75 -15.23 -19.48
CA LYS A 117 -8.20 -16.17 -20.53
C LYS A 117 -9.37 -15.57 -21.27
N LYS A 118 -9.34 -15.68 -22.61
CA LYS A 118 -10.45 -15.28 -23.46
C LYS A 118 -11.11 -16.53 -24.04
N ILE A 119 -12.40 -16.71 -23.74
CA ILE A 119 -13.20 -17.83 -24.23
C ILE A 119 -14.40 -17.24 -24.99
N GLY A 120 -14.34 -17.29 -26.32
CA GLY A 120 -15.31 -16.59 -27.17
C GLY A 120 -15.26 -15.08 -26.97
N LYS A 121 -16.37 -14.50 -26.52
CA LYS A 121 -16.47 -13.06 -26.22
C LYS A 121 -16.22 -12.72 -24.74
N LYS A 122 -16.11 -13.73 -23.89
CA LYS A 122 -15.96 -13.57 -22.45
C LYS A 122 -14.49 -13.60 -22.03
N ILE A 123 -14.17 -12.88 -20.98
CA ILE A 123 -12.83 -12.80 -20.42
C ILE A 123 -12.89 -13.29 -18.98
N TYR A 124 -11.90 -14.06 -18.59
CA TYR A 124 -11.81 -14.67 -17.27
C TYR A 124 -10.47 -14.36 -16.63
N ILE A 125 -10.47 -14.07 -15.33
CA ILE A 125 -9.27 -14.21 -14.51
C ILE A 125 -9.20 -15.69 -14.12
N ASP A 126 -8.09 -16.34 -14.48
CA ASP A 126 -7.88 -17.75 -14.16
C ASP A 126 -7.68 -17.94 -12.65
N ARG A 127 -8.26 -18.99 -12.10
CA ARG A 127 -8.14 -19.29 -10.67
C ARG A 127 -6.70 -19.57 -10.24
N SER A 128 -5.86 -20.09 -11.10
CA SER A 128 -4.43 -20.23 -10.80
C SER A 128 -3.77 -18.87 -10.50
N ALA A 129 -4.25 -17.80 -11.14
CA ALA A 129 -3.80 -16.44 -10.86
C ALA A 129 -4.14 -15.96 -9.44
N PHE A 130 -5.24 -16.42 -8.86
CA PHE A 130 -5.61 -16.05 -7.49
C PHE A 130 -4.59 -16.52 -6.46
N ARG A 131 -3.89 -17.63 -6.69
CA ARG A 131 -2.78 -18.05 -5.82
C ARG A 131 -1.62 -17.05 -5.83
N LEU A 132 -1.38 -16.42 -6.99
CA LEU A 132 -0.31 -15.43 -7.16
C LEU A 132 -0.66 -14.09 -6.51
N VAL A 133 -1.94 -13.70 -6.53
CA VAL A 133 -2.41 -12.43 -5.96
C VAL A 133 -3.03 -12.58 -4.58
N GLN A 134 -2.97 -13.78 -3.97
CA GLN A 134 -3.49 -14.04 -2.63
C GLN A 134 -2.75 -13.20 -1.58
N PRO A 135 -3.44 -12.36 -0.83
CA PRO A 135 -2.80 -11.33 -0.02
C PRO A 135 -2.36 -11.81 1.37
N LYS A 136 -1.64 -12.94 1.47
CA LYS A 136 -1.26 -13.55 2.77
C LYS A 136 -0.52 -12.56 3.68
N ASN A 137 0.66 -12.10 3.26
CA ASN A 137 1.49 -11.18 4.04
C ASN A 137 0.86 -9.78 4.13
N THR A 138 0.27 -9.31 3.04
CA THR A 138 -0.41 -8.01 3.01
C THR A 138 -1.58 -7.97 3.99
N LEU A 139 -2.38 -9.05 4.07
CA LEU A 139 -3.47 -9.17 5.03
C LEU A 139 -2.96 -9.10 6.47
N GLN A 140 -1.90 -9.84 6.80
CA GLN A 140 -1.29 -9.82 8.13
C GLN A 140 -0.76 -8.43 8.50
N ASN A 141 -0.08 -7.75 7.58
CA ASN A 141 0.44 -6.41 7.82
C ASN A 141 -0.67 -5.36 7.94
N LEU A 142 -1.77 -5.51 7.19
CA LEU A 142 -2.95 -4.66 7.35
C LEU A 142 -3.57 -4.88 8.74
N CYS A 143 -3.77 -6.12 9.17
CA CYS A 143 -4.29 -6.44 10.51
C CYS A 143 -3.40 -5.87 11.62
N ALA A 144 -2.07 -5.96 11.49
CA ALA A 144 -1.13 -5.40 12.45
C ALA A 144 -1.23 -3.87 12.54
N LEU A 145 -1.35 -3.19 11.40
CA LEU A 145 -1.56 -1.74 11.35
C LEU A 145 -2.89 -1.35 12.01
N LEU A 146 -3.98 -2.04 11.70
CA LEU A 146 -5.30 -1.77 12.25
C LEU A 146 -5.36 -2.02 13.77
N SER A 147 -4.73 -3.12 14.25
CA SER A 147 -4.64 -3.43 15.68
C SER A 147 -3.87 -2.33 16.43
N LYS A 148 -2.74 -1.86 15.88
CA LYS A 148 -1.98 -0.75 16.49
C LYS A 148 -2.78 0.55 16.55
N ILE A 149 -3.52 0.87 15.50
CA ILE A 149 -4.36 2.09 15.50
C ILE A 149 -5.54 1.94 16.47
N ALA A 150 -6.16 0.76 16.55
CA ALA A 150 -7.24 0.49 17.52
C ALA A 150 -6.73 0.66 18.97
N GLU A 151 -5.55 0.12 19.30
CA GLU A 151 -4.89 0.31 20.59
C GLU A 151 -4.72 1.80 20.96
N ILE A 152 -4.23 2.60 20.01
CA ILE A 152 -4.04 4.04 20.23
C ILE A 152 -5.39 4.76 20.37
N CYS A 153 -6.39 4.38 19.57
CA CYS A 153 -7.74 4.94 19.69
C CYS A 153 -8.37 4.64 21.07
N GLU A 154 -8.15 3.44 21.61
CA GLU A 154 -8.60 3.08 22.97
C GLU A 154 -7.88 3.92 24.04
N LYS A 155 -6.56 4.04 23.98
CA LYS A 155 -5.77 4.91 24.88
C LYS A 155 -6.26 6.34 24.89
N ASN A 156 -6.73 6.83 23.73
CA ASN A 156 -7.25 8.19 23.57
C ASN A 156 -8.76 8.30 23.85
N ASN A 157 -9.39 7.25 24.38
CA ASN A 157 -10.83 7.17 24.68
C ASN A 157 -11.74 7.50 23.47
N LEU A 158 -11.29 7.17 22.26
CA LEU A 158 -12.07 7.32 21.03
C LEU A 158 -12.95 6.10 20.74
N ILE A 159 -12.55 4.94 21.25
CA ILE A 159 -13.30 3.69 21.23
C ILE A 159 -13.34 3.11 22.64
N ASN A 160 -14.32 2.23 22.92
CA ASN A 160 -14.48 1.64 24.25
C ASN A 160 -13.48 0.51 24.50
N GLN A 161 -13.20 -0.29 23.48
CA GLN A 161 -12.30 -1.44 23.56
C GLN A 161 -11.66 -1.69 22.19
N SER A 162 -10.35 -1.88 22.16
CA SER A 162 -9.63 -2.33 20.98
C SER A 162 -9.81 -3.84 20.78
N LYS A 163 -9.72 -4.26 19.51
CA LYS A 163 -9.66 -5.68 19.16
C LYS A 163 -8.20 -6.08 18.97
N GLN A 164 -7.85 -7.28 19.43
CA GLN A 164 -6.52 -7.84 19.24
C GLN A 164 -6.31 -8.27 17.78
N PHE A 165 -5.06 -8.48 17.40
CA PHE A 165 -4.66 -8.85 16.05
C PHE A 165 -5.47 -10.02 15.47
N ASP A 166 -5.65 -11.11 16.24
CA ASP A 166 -6.35 -12.32 15.78
C ASP A 166 -7.85 -12.05 15.58
N GLU A 167 -8.46 -11.24 16.44
CA GLU A 167 -9.87 -10.85 16.31
C GLU A 167 -10.07 -10.01 15.06
N ILE A 168 -9.20 -9.01 14.81
CA ILE A 168 -9.23 -8.17 13.60
C ILE A 168 -9.01 -9.04 12.36
N SER A 169 -8.05 -9.97 12.40
CA SER A 169 -7.76 -10.87 11.30
C SER A 169 -8.96 -11.75 10.93
N ASN A 170 -9.64 -12.32 11.93
CA ASN A 170 -10.84 -13.13 11.73
C ASN A 170 -12.00 -12.30 11.17
N GLU A 171 -12.22 -11.11 11.71
CA GLU A 171 -13.28 -10.22 11.23
C GLU A 171 -13.03 -9.76 9.78
N ILE A 172 -11.80 -9.41 9.43
CA ILE A 172 -11.45 -9.04 8.03
C ILE A 172 -11.62 -10.24 7.11
N LYS A 173 -11.24 -11.45 7.51
CA LYS A 173 -11.46 -12.67 6.72
C LYS A 173 -12.94 -12.94 6.51
N ASN A 174 -13.76 -12.78 7.53
CA ASN A 174 -15.21 -12.96 7.43
C ASN A 174 -15.88 -11.90 6.55
N ASN A 175 -15.33 -10.69 6.52
CA ASN A 175 -15.81 -9.55 5.74
C ASN A 175 -14.87 -9.23 4.55
N PHE A 176 -14.29 -10.25 3.93
CA PHE A 176 -13.13 -10.08 3.04
C PHE A 176 -13.41 -9.16 1.85
N THR A 177 -14.46 -9.41 1.06
CA THR A 177 -14.72 -8.62 -0.15
C THR A 177 -14.96 -7.15 0.17
N TYR A 178 -15.62 -6.83 1.29
CA TYR A 178 -15.82 -5.46 1.74
C TYR A 178 -14.50 -4.79 2.15
N CYS A 179 -13.77 -5.40 3.08
CA CYS A 179 -12.53 -4.82 3.61
C CYS A 179 -11.48 -4.70 2.52
N TRP A 180 -11.41 -5.69 1.64
CA TRP A 180 -10.42 -5.71 0.55
C TRP A 180 -10.76 -4.73 -0.56
N TYR A 181 -12.04 -4.50 -0.85
CA TYR A 181 -12.48 -3.43 -1.75
C TYR A 181 -11.88 -2.08 -1.35
N PHE A 182 -12.10 -1.66 -0.11
CA PHE A 182 -11.58 -0.38 0.38
C PHE A 182 -10.05 -0.35 0.49
N PHE A 183 -9.42 -1.47 0.81
CA PHE A 183 -7.97 -1.58 0.77
C PHE A 183 -7.42 -1.36 -0.65
N LEU A 184 -8.02 -1.96 -1.65
CA LEU A 184 -7.61 -1.77 -3.05
C LEU A 184 -7.86 -0.36 -3.54
N GLU A 185 -8.98 0.26 -3.20
CA GLU A 185 -9.23 1.68 -3.47
C GLU A 185 -8.12 2.58 -2.89
N PHE A 186 -7.75 2.34 -1.64
CA PHE A 186 -6.62 3.03 -1.02
C PHE A 186 -5.31 2.81 -1.81
N ILE A 187 -5.01 1.57 -2.20
CA ILE A 187 -3.81 1.22 -2.97
C ILE A 187 -3.80 1.93 -4.34
N PHE A 188 -4.91 1.98 -5.06
CA PHE A 188 -4.99 2.68 -6.36
C PHE A 188 -4.76 4.19 -6.20
N ILE A 189 -5.37 4.81 -5.21
CA ILE A 189 -5.15 6.23 -4.91
C ILE A 189 -3.69 6.49 -4.54
N PHE A 190 -3.13 5.67 -3.66
CA PHE A 190 -1.75 5.76 -3.18
C PHE A 190 -0.74 5.61 -4.32
N THR A 191 -0.84 4.54 -5.10
CA THR A 191 0.07 4.26 -6.21
C THR A 191 -0.02 5.31 -7.32
N ASN A 192 -1.22 5.81 -7.62
CA ASN A 192 -1.42 6.87 -8.60
C ASN A 192 -0.77 8.20 -8.17
N ARG A 193 -0.83 8.54 -6.88
CA ARG A 193 -0.14 9.72 -6.36
C ARG A 193 1.37 9.60 -6.50
N TRP A 194 1.92 8.42 -6.16
CA TRP A 194 3.36 8.19 -6.30
C TRP A 194 3.81 8.14 -7.75
N LYS A 195 3.06 7.53 -8.66
CA LYS A 195 3.37 7.57 -10.11
C LYS A 195 3.46 9.01 -10.61
N LYS A 196 2.53 9.88 -10.21
CA LYS A 196 2.59 11.31 -10.57
C LYS A 196 3.81 12.02 -10.00
N GLN A 197 4.27 11.63 -8.83
CA GLN A 197 5.40 12.26 -8.14
C GLN A 197 6.76 11.80 -8.68
N VAL A 198 6.96 10.49 -8.88
CA VAL A 198 8.28 9.92 -9.20
C VAL A 198 8.35 9.23 -10.57
N GLY A 199 7.25 9.14 -11.30
CA GLY A 199 7.18 8.61 -12.66
C GLY A 199 6.78 7.14 -12.76
N ASP A 200 7.36 6.25 -11.95
CA ASP A 200 6.99 4.84 -11.92
C ASP A 200 7.09 4.22 -10.51
N LEU A 201 6.49 3.04 -10.33
CA LEU A 201 6.43 2.38 -9.04
C LEU A 201 7.70 1.60 -8.66
N GLU A 202 8.56 1.28 -9.61
CA GLU A 202 9.88 0.70 -9.30
C GLU A 202 10.79 1.78 -8.68
N ILE A 203 10.72 3.03 -9.18
CA ILE A 203 11.40 4.18 -8.54
C ILE A 203 10.87 4.37 -7.12
N PHE A 204 9.55 4.31 -6.94
CA PHE A 204 8.93 4.37 -5.63
C PHE A 204 9.41 3.24 -4.71
N SER A 205 9.43 1.97 -5.18
CA SER A 205 9.90 0.82 -4.40
C SER A 205 11.34 1.00 -3.93
N VAL A 206 12.25 1.40 -4.81
CA VAL A 206 13.65 1.69 -4.47
C VAL A 206 13.75 2.82 -3.43
N GLY A 207 12.97 3.89 -3.60
CA GLY A 207 12.91 5.02 -2.67
C GLY A 207 12.36 4.61 -1.29
N MET A 208 11.36 3.73 -1.26
CA MET A 208 10.76 3.21 -0.02
C MET A 208 11.74 2.41 0.83
N VAL A 209 12.58 1.57 0.22
CA VAL A 209 13.62 0.83 0.96
C VAL A 209 14.61 1.80 1.60
N ILE A 210 15.02 2.85 0.88
CA ILE A 210 15.95 3.85 1.40
C ILE A 210 15.29 4.64 2.54
N MET A 211 14.03 5.03 2.37
CA MET A 211 13.27 5.75 3.39
C MET A 211 13.07 4.89 4.63
N TRP A 212 12.63 3.64 4.47
CA TRP A 212 12.45 2.70 5.57
C TRP A 212 13.73 2.48 6.36
N HIS A 213 14.85 2.24 5.67
CA HIS A 213 16.14 2.08 6.32
C HIS A 213 16.53 3.34 7.11
N SER A 214 16.25 4.51 6.56
CA SER A 214 16.51 5.78 7.25
C SER A 214 15.59 5.99 8.47
N LEU A 215 14.39 5.39 8.49
CA LEU A 215 13.43 5.45 9.60
C LEU A 215 13.76 4.48 10.74
N VAL A 216 14.34 3.33 10.45
CA VAL A 216 14.59 2.24 11.42
C VAL A 216 15.95 2.38 12.10
N THR A 217 16.83 3.25 11.61
CA THR A 217 18.13 3.46 12.26
C THR A 217 17.99 4.14 13.64
N LYS A 218 18.73 3.63 14.63
CA LYS A 218 18.64 3.96 16.07
C LYS A 218 18.56 5.43 16.47
N SER A 219 18.93 6.37 15.59
CA SER A 219 18.81 7.80 15.83
C SER A 219 17.36 8.31 15.82
N TYR A 220 16.44 7.51 15.33
CA TYR A 220 15.00 7.79 15.31
C TYR A 220 14.31 7.42 16.61
N GLU A 221 14.67 6.29 17.21
CA GLU A 221 14.09 5.79 18.46
C GLU A 221 14.38 6.73 19.65
N ALA A 222 15.52 7.43 19.64
CA ALA A 222 15.94 8.28 20.74
C ALA A 222 15.20 9.62 20.86
N ASN A 223 14.47 10.08 19.83
CA ASN A 223 13.98 11.47 19.74
C ASN A 223 12.45 11.63 19.70
N GLY A 224 11.67 10.56 19.82
CA GLY A 224 10.19 10.60 19.77
C GLY A 224 9.70 11.26 18.47
N TRP A 225 9.35 10.43 17.50
CA TRP A 225 8.97 10.89 16.17
C TRP A 225 7.46 11.06 16.04
N ASN A 226 7.03 12.24 15.63
CA ASN A 226 5.66 12.47 15.15
C ASN A 226 5.70 13.11 13.76
N PHE A 227 4.56 13.12 13.06
CA PHE A 227 4.45 13.65 11.71
C PHE A 227 4.94 15.12 11.61
N SER A 228 4.67 15.93 12.63
CA SER A 228 5.13 17.32 12.70
C SER A 228 6.64 17.43 12.95
N LYS A 229 7.21 16.51 13.74
CA LYS A 229 8.68 16.41 13.93
C LYS A 229 9.35 15.90 12.66
N TRP A 230 8.75 14.93 11.95
CA TRP A 230 9.24 14.47 10.64
C TRP A 230 9.32 15.62 9.62
N LYS A 231 8.36 16.55 9.61
CA LYS A 231 8.43 17.79 8.82
C LYS A 231 9.57 18.70 9.19
N LYS A 232 9.97 18.75 10.47
CA LYS A 232 10.92 19.74 11.00
C LYS A 232 12.36 19.24 11.13
N ASN A 233 12.57 17.92 11.27
CA ASN A 233 13.89 17.39 11.62
C ASN A 233 14.73 17.01 10.41
N LYS A 234 15.84 17.71 10.26
CA LYS A 234 16.91 17.49 9.27
C LYS A 234 17.96 16.51 9.78
N ILE A 235 17.56 15.38 10.40
CA ILE A 235 18.56 14.46 10.95
C ILE A 235 19.04 13.53 9.82
N ILE A 236 20.21 13.81 9.30
CA ILE A 236 20.98 12.90 8.47
C ILE A 236 22.04 12.29 9.37
N VAL A 237 22.05 10.96 9.53
CA VAL A 237 23.19 10.26 10.11
C VAL A 237 24.14 9.92 8.96
N PRO A 238 25.28 10.63 8.82
CA PRO A 238 26.11 10.57 7.61
C PRO A 238 26.73 9.20 7.33
N GLU A 239 26.76 8.31 8.32
CA GLU A 239 27.45 7.03 8.24
C GLU A 239 26.53 5.84 7.98
N THR A 240 25.23 6.02 8.03
CA THR A 240 24.24 4.99 7.75
C THR A 240 23.73 5.08 6.32
N GLY A 241 22.97 4.10 5.89
CA GLY A 241 22.34 4.05 4.58
C GLY A 241 22.32 2.64 4.01
N VAL A 242 21.67 2.46 2.89
CA VAL A 242 21.51 1.16 2.24
C VAL A 242 22.28 1.14 0.91
N ASN A 243 22.93 0.03 0.61
CA ASN A 243 23.66 -0.13 -0.65
C ASN A 243 22.78 -0.69 -1.77
N THR A 244 23.25 -0.60 -3.00
CA THR A 244 22.51 -1.06 -4.20
C THR A 244 22.17 -2.55 -4.16
N MET A 245 23.04 -3.39 -3.59
CA MET A 245 22.85 -4.84 -3.53
C MET A 245 21.68 -5.18 -2.60
N SER A 246 21.68 -4.64 -1.40
CA SER A 246 20.59 -4.82 -0.43
C SER A 246 19.26 -4.29 -0.97
N ILE A 247 19.25 -3.16 -1.69
CA ILE A 247 18.03 -2.66 -2.34
C ILE A 247 17.52 -3.66 -3.38
N SER A 248 18.42 -4.22 -4.22
CA SER A 248 18.04 -5.22 -5.23
C SER A 248 17.49 -6.51 -4.59
N GLU A 249 18.10 -6.97 -3.51
CA GLU A 249 17.64 -8.16 -2.76
C GLU A 249 16.26 -7.94 -2.13
N ILE A 250 16.06 -6.78 -1.47
CA ILE A 250 14.80 -6.47 -0.79
C ILE A 250 13.66 -6.25 -1.79
N THR A 251 13.92 -5.58 -2.91
CA THR A 251 12.88 -5.21 -3.89
C THR A 251 12.65 -6.28 -4.95
N HIS A 252 13.51 -7.28 -5.04
CA HIS A 252 13.60 -8.26 -6.14
C HIS A 252 13.80 -7.62 -7.54
N ILE A 253 14.07 -6.32 -7.60
CA ILE A 253 14.34 -5.59 -8.84
C ILE A 253 15.80 -5.86 -9.26
N PRO A 254 16.05 -6.27 -10.52
CA PRO A 254 17.42 -6.54 -11.00
C PRO A 254 18.36 -5.38 -10.77
N ARG A 255 19.56 -5.66 -10.26
CA ARG A 255 20.55 -4.64 -9.89
C ARG A 255 20.81 -3.56 -10.96
N PRO A 256 20.92 -3.87 -12.27
CA PRO A 256 21.07 -2.83 -13.30
C PRO A 256 19.90 -1.85 -13.34
N THR A 257 18.68 -2.36 -13.11
CA THR A 257 17.47 -1.53 -13.01
C THR A 257 17.50 -0.67 -11.75
N VAL A 258 17.88 -1.24 -10.60
CA VAL A 258 18.05 -0.48 -9.34
C VAL A 258 19.04 0.66 -9.53
N VAL A 259 20.20 0.43 -10.16
CA VAL A 259 21.18 1.49 -10.44
C VAL A 259 20.56 2.62 -11.26
N ARG A 260 19.81 2.30 -12.31
CA ARG A 260 19.10 3.30 -13.14
C ARG A 260 18.09 4.12 -12.32
N LYS A 261 17.32 3.45 -11.43
CA LYS A 261 16.34 4.12 -10.55
C LYS A 261 17.02 4.99 -9.49
N LEU A 262 18.12 4.54 -8.92
CA LEU A 262 18.94 5.33 -7.98
C LEU A 262 19.50 6.59 -8.66
N ASN A 263 19.99 6.47 -9.88
CA ASN A 263 20.46 7.65 -10.64
C ASN A 263 19.34 8.67 -10.89
N TYR A 264 18.11 8.20 -11.16
CA TYR A 264 16.96 9.08 -11.27
C TYR A 264 16.66 9.79 -9.95
N LEU A 265 16.62 9.05 -8.83
CA LEU A 265 16.36 9.60 -7.49
C LEU A 265 17.44 10.61 -7.06
N LEU A 266 18.72 10.33 -7.35
CA LEU A 266 19.84 11.26 -7.11
C LEU A 266 19.70 12.54 -7.94
N LYS A 267 19.46 12.39 -9.26
CA LYS A 267 19.31 13.54 -10.17
C LYS A 267 18.17 14.46 -9.73
N ASN A 268 17.08 13.89 -9.24
CA ASN A 268 15.92 14.64 -8.78
C ASN A 268 15.99 14.98 -7.26
N LYS A 269 17.12 14.74 -6.62
CA LYS A 269 17.43 15.10 -5.25
C LYS A 269 16.49 14.51 -4.18
N TYR A 270 15.88 13.35 -4.45
CA TYR A 270 15.12 12.58 -3.45
C TYR A 270 16.03 11.89 -2.45
N ILE A 271 17.21 11.48 -2.91
CA ILE A 271 18.20 10.77 -2.11
C ILE A 271 19.58 11.41 -2.24
N SER A 272 20.43 11.11 -1.29
CA SER A 272 21.86 11.40 -1.31
C SER A 272 22.68 10.14 -1.20
N VAL A 273 23.97 10.19 -1.56
CA VAL A 273 24.91 9.09 -1.42
C VAL A 273 26.15 9.58 -0.65
N ASN A 274 26.59 8.80 0.33
CA ASN A 274 27.76 9.12 1.14
C ASN A 274 29.06 8.54 0.55
N LYS A 275 30.19 8.84 1.18
CA LYS A 275 31.53 8.36 0.76
C LYS A 275 31.64 6.83 0.73
N LYS A 276 30.86 6.11 1.53
CA LYS A 276 30.78 4.64 1.57
C LYS A 276 29.82 4.04 0.51
N LYS A 277 29.30 4.87 -0.43
CA LYS A 277 28.32 4.51 -1.45
C LYS A 277 27.01 3.98 -0.86
N LEU A 278 26.62 4.46 0.32
CA LEU A 278 25.33 4.17 0.94
C LEU A 278 24.35 5.29 0.64
N PHE A 279 23.11 4.92 0.29
CA PHE A 279 22.04 5.85 -0.08
C PHE A 279 21.17 6.18 1.13
N ASN A 280 20.83 7.45 1.25
CA ASN A 280 19.96 8.00 2.29
C ASN A 280 18.93 8.95 1.68
N VAL A 281 17.81 9.16 2.38
CA VAL A 281 16.83 10.17 1.98
C VAL A 281 17.47 11.55 2.05
N ASN A 282 17.25 12.38 1.03
CA ASN A 282 17.68 13.78 1.06
C ASN A 282 16.60 14.64 1.70
N MET A 283 16.90 15.16 2.90
CA MET A 283 15.96 15.93 3.72
C MET A 283 16.07 17.45 3.51
N GLN A 284 16.82 17.92 2.51
CA GLN A 284 17.21 19.36 2.44
C GLN A 284 16.52 20.14 1.31
N ASP A 285 15.74 19.50 0.44
CA ASP A 285 15.28 20.14 -0.79
C ASP A 285 13.75 20.32 -0.90
N LYS A 286 13.33 21.14 -1.86
CA LYS A 286 11.92 21.36 -2.24
C LYS A 286 11.18 20.03 -2.51
N THR A 287 11.87 19.06 -3.04
CA THR A 287 11.37 17.70 -3.30
C THR A 287 10.82 17.03 -2.04
N LEU A 288 11.42 17.30 -0.88
CA LEU A 288 10.90 16.83 0.40
C LEU A 288 9.54 17.48 0.72
N ILE A 289 9.38 18.77 0.45
CA ILE A 289 8.12 19.50 0.74
C ILE A 289 6.97 18.86 -0.04
N ASP A 290 7.18 18.53 -1.32
CA ASP A 290 6.18 17.91 -2.15
C ASP A 290 5.87 16.47 -1.71
N THR A 291 6.89 15.73 -1.27
CA THR A 291 6.74 14.39 -0.69
C THR A 291 5.94 14.44 0.63
N VAL A 292 6.19 15.44 1.47
CA VAL A 292 5.44 15.66 2.72
C VAL A 292 3.97 15.95 2.44
N LYS A 293 3.67 16.87 1.51
CA LYS A 293 2.30 17.17 1.12
C LYS A 293 1.57 15.95 0.54
N LEU A 294 2.29 15.12 -0.23
CA LEU A 294 1.75 13.88 -0.77
C LEU A 294 1.45 12.90 0.36
N GLN A 295 2.33 12.80 1.36
CA GLN A 295 2.13 11.93 2.51
C GLN A 295 0.94 12.38 3.38
N GLU A 296 0.71 13.67 3.55
CA GLU A 296 -0.50 14.20 4.22
C GLU A 296 -1.79 13.71 3.52
N LYS A 297 -1.81 13.75 2.18
CA LYS A 297 -2.93 13.22 1.40
C LYS A 297 -3.07 11.68 1.54
N ASN A 298 -1.95 10.97 1.68
CA ASN A 298 -1.97 9.52 1.89
C ASN A 298 -2.51 9.16 3.27
N VAL A 299 -2.16 9.93 4.32
CA VAL A 299 -2.72 9.78 5.67
C VAL A 299 -4.24 9.99 5.66
N LEU A 300 -4.73 10.99 4.93
CA LEU A 300 -6.18 11.20 4.76
C LEU A 300 -6.86 9.99 4.10
N SER A 301 -6.26 9.42 3.06
CA SER A 301 -6.81 8.22 2.41
C SER A 301 -6.71 6.98 3.31
N LEU A 302 -5.68 6.88 4.14
CA LEU A 302 -5.53 5.83 5.14
C LEU A 302 -6.61 5.94 6.23
N SER A 303 -6.91 7.14 6.72
CA SER A 303 -7.95 7.35 7.72
C SER A 303 -9.33 6.97 7.18
N HIS A 304 -9.61 7.24 5.91
CA HIS A 304 -10.83 6.77 5.24
C HIS A 304 -10.92 5.24 5.21
N LEU A 305 -9.85 4.56 4.77
CA LEU A 305 -9.77 3.10 4.77
C LEU A 305 -10.06 2.52 6.16
N ILE A 306 -9.38 3.04 7.20
CA ILE A 306 -9.53 2.57 8.57
C ILE A 306 -10.95 2.80 9.07
N PHE A 307 -11.53 3.96 8.82
CA PHE A 307 -12.90 4.28 9.18
C PHE A 307 -13.91 3.29 8.58
N LYS A 308 -13.75 2.95 7.28
CA LYS A 308 -14.59 1.96 6.60
C LYS A 308 -14.45 0.56 7.21
N ILE A 309 -13.21 0.11 7.43
CA ILE A 309 -12.97 -1.22 8.01
C ILE A 309 -13.48 -1.27 9.46
N PHE A 310 -13.14 -0.28 10.30
CA PHE A 310 -13.57 -0.25 11.70
C PHE A 310 -15.11 -0.26 11.83
N GLY A 311 -15.79 0.49 10.94
CA GLY A 311 -17.25 0.45 10.88
C GLY A 311 -17.80 -0.94 10.57
N GLN A 312 -17.20 -1.65 9.62
CA GLN A 312 -17.63 -3.00 9.22
C GLN A 312 -17.37 -4.05 10.29
N ILE A 313 -16.21 -3.99 10.96
CA ILE A 313 -15.83 -4.98 12.00
C ILE A 313 -16.21 -4.56 13.42
N ASN A 314 -17.09 -3.57 13.55
CA ASN A 314 -17.66 -3.09 14.82
C ASN A 314 -16.63 -2.64 15.87
N ILE A 315 -15.58 -1.92 15.45
CA ILE A 315 -14.70 -1.16 16.35
C ILE A 315 -15.31 0.24 16.51
N LYS A 316 -15.89 0.49 17.71
CA LYS A 316 -16.64 1.73 17.99
C LYS A 316 -16.23 2.32 19.34
#